data_2624020e184b8b8d5de9b6c00688cbeb
#
_entry.id   2624020e184b8b8d5de9b6c00688cbeb
#
_cell.length_a   1.000
_cell.length_b   1.000
_cell.length_c   1.000
_cell.angle_alpha   90.00
_cell.angle_beta   90.00
_cell.angle_gamma   90.00
#
_symmetry.space_group_name_H-M   'P 1'
#
loop_
_entity.id
_entity.type
_entity.pdbx_description
1 polymer ?
#
loop_
_entity_poly.entity_id
_entity_poly.type
_entity_poly.pdbx_seq_one_letter_code
_entity_poly.pdbx_strand_id
1 'polypeptide(L)'
;MQVDKEILRALNQVLGQALIAINQYFLHARIAKNWGLSELNEKLYHQSIHEMKWADDLIERILMLDGLPNLQELGKILIGENVAEILRCDLQLEYQKTDIIKNAIALCEQKRDFVSRKLLVKLKDGSEEHIDWLETQMELLTSMGI
;
A
#
# COMPACT_ATOMS: atom_id res chain seq x y z
N MET A 1 23.23 7.42 12.62
CA MET A 1 22.47 6.55 13.54
C MET A 1 22.98 5.13 13.46
N GLN A 2 22.80 4.38 14.52
CA GLN A 2 23.19 2.98 14.53
C GLN A 2 22.25 2.16 13.65
N VAL A 3 22.81 1.28 12.81
CA VAL A 3 22.03 0.46 11.88
C VAL A 3 21.42 -0.74 12.62
N ASP A 4 20.10 -0.88 12.55
CA ASP A 4 19.40 -2.09 13.00
C ASP A 4 18.90 -2.83 11.75
N LYS A 5 19.49 -3.97 11.47
CA LYS A 5 19.20 -4.73 10.26
C LYS A 5 17.78 -5.26 10.20
N GLU A 6 17.19 -5.59 11.36
CA GLU A 6 15.81 -6.08 11.40
C GLU A 6 14.82 -4.97 11.05
N ILE A 7 15.05 -3.75 11.60
CA ILE A 7 14.24 -2.58 11.29
C ILE A 7 14.33 -2.26 9.79
N LEU A 8 15.55 -2.25 9.24
CA LEU A 8 15.76 -1.97 7.81
C LEU A 8 15.05 -2.98 6.92
N ARG A 9 15.10 -4.26 7.30
CA ARG A 9 14.40 -5.32 6.55
C ARG A 9 12.89 -5.10 6.59
N ALA A 10 12.35 -4.78 7.77
CA ALA A 10 10.92 -4.53 7.93
C ALA A 10 10.47 -3.31 7.11
N LEU A 11 11.22 -2.21 7.15
CA LEU A 11 10.90 -1.02 6.38
C LEU A 11 10.96 -1.28 4.87
N ASN A 12 11.95 -2.07 4.42
CA ASN A 12 12.06 -2.45 3.02
C ASN A 12 10.92 -3.37 2.57
N GLN A 13 10.41 -4.23 3.45
CA GLN A 13 9.22 -5.03 3.15
C GLN A 13 7.99 -4.14 2.93
N VAL A 14 7.80 -3.15 3.80
CA VAL A 14 6.70 -2.20 3.64
C VAL A 14 6.86 -1.38 2.36
N LEU A 15 8.09 -0.95 2.06
CA LEU A 15 8.39 -0.23 0.82
C LEU A 15 8.03 -1.09 -0.41
N GLY A 16 8.37 -2.37 -0.38
CA GLY A 16 8.01 -3.31 -1.46
C GLY A 16 6.50 -3.37 -1.70
N GLN A 17 5.71 -3.38 -0.63
CA GLN A 17 4.24 -3.36 -0.74
C GLN A 17 3.74 -2.04 -1.33
N ALA A 18 4.33 -0.91 -0.93
CA ALA A 18 3.97 0.39 -1.48
C ALA A 18 4.26 0.46 -2.98
N LEU A 19 5.40 -0.10 -3.42
CA LEU A 19 5.77 -0.12 -4.84
C LEU A 19 4.80 -0.98 -5.67
N ILE A 20 4.39 -2.13 -5.15
CA ILE A 20 3.34 -2.96 -5.77
C ILE A 20 2.05 -2.14 -5.88
N ALA A 21 1.64 -1.50 -4.80
CA ALA A 21 0.41 -0.73 -4.74
C ALA A 21 0.41 0.44 -5.75
N ILE A 22 1.51 1.17 -5.87
CA ILE A 22 1.65 2.25 -6.85
C ILE A 22 1.30 1.73 -8.25
N ASN A 23 1.93 0.64 -8.64
CA ASN A 23 1.77 0.08 -9.98
C ASN A 23 0.38 -0.53 -10.19
N GLN A 24 -0.12 -1.26 -9.22
CA GLN A 24 -1.43 -1.91 -9.31
C GLN A 24 -2.57 -0.89 -9.40
N TYR A 25 -2.57 0.11 -8.52
CA TYR A 25 -3.59 1.16 -8.54
C TYR A 25 -3.51 2.01 -9.80
N PHE A 26 -2.29 2.33 -10.23
CA PHE A 26 -2.09 3.09 -11.46
C PHE A 26 -2.67 2.36 -12.67
N LEU A 27 -2.34 1.08 -12.82
CA LEU A 27 -2.85 0.27 -13.94
C LEU A 27 -4.37 0.11 -13.86
N HIS A 28 -4.91 -0.22 -12.70
CA HIS A 28 -6.36 -0.33 -12.51
C HIS A 28 -7.08 0.98 -12.81
N ALA A 29 -6.47 2.12 -12.45
CA ALA A 29 -7.04 3.43 -12.77
C ALA A 29 -7.15 3.62 -14.29
N ARG A 30 -6.09 3.31 -15.02
CA ARG A 30 -6.09 3.45 -16.49
C ARG A 30 -7.04 2.49 -17.18
N ILE A 31 -7.16 1.28 -16.67
CA ILE A 31 -8.15 0.30 -17.16
C ILE A 31 -9.57 0.86 -16.97
N ALA A 32 -9.87 1.35 -15.75
CA ALA A 32 -11.18 1.96 -15.46
C ALA A 32 -11.47 3.15 -16.35
N LYS A 33 -10.48 3.98 -16.61
CA LYS A 33 -10.60 5.11 -17.54
C LYS A 33 -10.96 4.66 -18.94
N ASN A 34 -10.32 3.60 -19.43
CA ASN A 34 -10.58 3.03 -20.75
C ASN A 34 -12.01 2.47 -20.85
N TRP A 35 -12.58 2.02 -19.73
CA TRP A 35 -13.97 1.56 -19.70
C TRP A 35 -14.98 2.70 -19.55
N GLY A 36 -14.52 3.94 -19.44
CA GLY A 36 -15.40 5.10 -19.26
C GLY A 36 -15.81 5.36 -17.81
N LEU A 37 -15.14 4.72 -16.86
CA LEU A 37 -15.45 4.84 -15.43
C LEU A 37 -14.55 5.89 -14.79
N SER A 38 -14.84 7.17 -15.05
CA SER A 38 -13.98 8.29 -14.67
C SER A 38 -13.83 8.45 -13.16
N GLU A 39 -14.88 8.23 -12.39
CA GLU A 39 -14.80 8.37 -10.93
C GLU A 39 -13.91 7.27 -10.31
N LEU A 40 -14.05 6.05 -10.79
CA LEU A 40 -13.21 4.95 -10.35
C LEU A 40 -11.74 5.20 -10.74
N ASN A 41 -11.50 5.68 -11.96
CA ASN A 41 -10.16 6.08 -12.39
C ASN A 41 -9.55 7.11 -11.45
N GLU A 42 -10.27 8.16 -11.12
CA GLU A 42 -9.78 9.22 -10.23
C GLU A 42 -9.44 8.67 -8.84
N LYS A 43 -10.32 7.86 -8.28
CA LYS A 43 -10.12 7.30 -6.94
C LYS A 43 -8.87 6.41 -6.89
N LEU A 44 -8.72 5.52 -7.86
CA LEU A 44 -7.57 4.60 -7.91
C LEU A 44 -6.28 5.33 -8.25
N TYR A 45 -6.35 6.34 -9.13
CA TYR A 45 -5.19 7.17 -9.45
C TYR A 45 -4.69 7.92 -8.22
N HIS A 46 -5.60 8.54 -7.46
CA HIS A 46 -5.25 9.25 -6.23
C HIS A 46 -4.65 8.29 -5.20
N GLN A 47 -5.15 7.06 -5.14
CA GLN A 47 -4.56 6.06 -4.24
C GLN A 47 -3.13 5.72 -4.65
N SER A 48 -2.85 5.61 -5.94
CA SER A 48 -1.49 5.42 -6.43
C SER A 48 -0.56 6.57 -6.01
N ILE A 49 -1.05 7.80 -6.10
CA ILE A 49 -0.29 8.99 -5.67
C ILE A 49 -0.03 8.96 -4.15
N HIS A 50 -1.01 8.58 -3.33
CA HIS A 50 -0.81 8.43 -1.89
C HIS A 50 0.29 7.40 -1.58
N GLU A 51 0.28 6.26 -2.27
CA GLU A 51 1.30 5.23 -2.10
C GLU A 51 2.69 5.74 -2.49
N MET A 52 2.78 6.59 -3.52
CA MET A 52 4.04 7.23 -3.92
C MET A 52 4.60 8.10 -2.80
N LYS A 53 3.75 8.89 -2.15
CA LYS A 53 4.16 9.75 -1.03
C LYS A 53 4.64 8.90 0.15
N TRP A 54 3.95 7.81 0.45
CA TRP A 54 4.35 6.89 1.51
C TRP A 54 5.67 6.20 1.18
N ALA A 55 5.86 5.80 -0.07
CA ALA A 55 7.14 5.24 -0.53
C ALA A 55 8.29 6.23 -0.34
N ASP A 56 8.05 7.50 -0.67
CA ASP A 56 9.03 8.58 -0.47
C ASP A 56 9.41 8.71 1.01
N ASP A 57 8.43 8.75 1.90
CA ASP A 57 8.66 8.83 3.34
C ASP A 57 9.46 7.63 3.86
N LEU A 58 9.14 6.42 3.37
CA LEU A 58 9.86 5.20 3.75
C LEU A 58 11.31 5.24 3.27
N ILE A 59 11.54 5.69 2.04
CA ILE A 59 12.88 5.82 1.48
C ILE A 59 13.71 6.80 2.31
N GLU A 60 13.15 7.96 2.65
CA GLU A 60 13.83 8.94 3.51
C GLU A 60 14.22 8.34 4.86
N ARG A 61 13.29 7.61 5.48
CA ARG A 61 13.55 6.99 6.78
C ARG A 61 14.65 5.93 6.69
N ILE A 62 14.61 5.08 5.66
CA ILE A 62 15.63 4.05 5.44
C ILE A 62 17.01 4.69 5.26
N LEU A 63 17.10 5.75 4.45
CA LEU A 63 18.37 6.47 4.22
C LEU A 63 18.87 7.13 5.50
N MET A 64 17.97 7.70 6.30
CA MET A 64 18.34 8.31 7.59
C MET A 64 18.93 7.28 8.56
N LEU A 65 18.48 6.04 8.47
CA LEU A 65 18.99 4.93 9.29
C LEU A 65 20.23 4.27 8.66
N ASP A 66 20.84 4.91 7.66
CA ASP A 66 22.01 4.41 6.93
C ASP A 66 21.74 3.09 6.21
N GLY A 67 20.49 2.84 5.86
CA GLY A 67 20.11 1.68 5.06
C GLY A 67 20.06 1.99 3.58
N LEU A 68 19.86 0.94 2.77
CA LEU A 68 19.66 1.07 1.33
C LEU A 68 18.24 0.67 0.98
N PRO A 69 17.44 1.60 0.41
CA PRO A 69 16.09 1.25 -0.06
C PRO A 69 16.16 0.21 -1.19
N ASN A 70 15.31 -0.81 -1.09
CA ASN A 70 15.27 -1.87 -2.10
C ASN A 70 14.16 -1.56 -3.12
N LEU A 71 14.58 -1.04 -4.28
CA LEU A 71 13.68 -0.75 -5.41
C LEU A 71 13.83 -1.77 -6.54
N GLN A 72 14.69 -2.76 -6.39
CA GLN A 72 15.02 -3.72 -7.44
C GLN A 72 14.12 -4.96 -7.43
N GLU A 73 13.62 -5.33 -6.26
CA GLU A 73 12.69 -6.45 -6.16
C GLU A 73 11.28 -5.96 -6.45
N LEU A 74 10.79 -6.34 -7.62
CA LEU A 74 9.42 -5.99 -8.04
C LEU A 74 8.49 -7.13 -7.68
N GLY A 75 7.53 -6.84 -6.80
CA GLY A 75 6.49 -7.78 -6.46
C GLY A 75 5.48 -7.94 -7.61
N LYS A 76 4.70 -8.99 -7.52
CA LYS A 76 3.69 -9.30 -8.53
C LYS A 76 2.43 -8.47 -8.27
N ILE A 77 1.96 -7.77 -9.32
CA ILE A 77 0.67 -7.07 -9.26
C ILE A 77 -0.46 -8.04 -9.63
N LEU A 78 -1.64 -7.79 -9.05
CA LEU A 78 -2.86 -8.53 -9.34
C LEU A 78 -3.74 -7.63 -10.21
N ILE A 79 -4.09 -8.11 -11.39
CA ILE A 79 -4.87 -7.32 -12.37
C ILE A 79 -6.26 -7.89 -12.50
N GLY A 80 -7.29 -7.05 -12.30
CA GLY A 80 -8.68 -7.43 -12.48
C GLY A 80 -9.15 -7.17 -13.91
N GLU A 81 -10.01 -8.04 -14.41
CA GLU A 81 -10.56 -7.96 -15.78
C GLU A 81 -11.94 -7.29 -15.81
N ASN A 82 -12.55 -7.07 -14.65
CA ASN A 82 -13.80 -6.33 -14.49
C ASN A 82 -13.77 -5.56 -13.17
N VAL A 83 -14.77 -4.71 -12.92
CA VAL A 83 -14.80 -3.86 -11.74
C VAL A 83 -14.72 -4.67 -10.44
N ALA A 84 -15.52 -5.73 -10.33
CA ALA A 84 -15.53 -6.57 -9.12
C ALA A 84 -14.16 -7.21 -8.87
N GLU A 85 -13.50 -7.69 -9.92
CA GLU A 85 -12.15 -8.27 -9.80
C GLU A 85 -11.12 -7.23 -9.42
N ILE A 86 -11.18 -6.02 -9.98
CA ILE A 86 -10.28 -4.91 -9.62
C ILE A 86 -10.38 -4.63 -8.13
N LEU A 87 -11.60 -4.46 -7.63
CA LEU A 87 -11.82 -4.17 -6.21
C LEU A 87 -11.33 -5.32 -5.33
N ARG A 88 -11.56 -6.55 -5.75
CA ARG A 88 -11.12 -7.75 -5.02
C ARG A 88 -9.60 -7.86 -4.97
N CYS A 89 -8.93 -7.62 -6.10
CA CYS A 89 -7.48 -7.61 -6.18
C CYS A 89 -6.87 -6.52 -5.30
N ASP A 90 -7.46 -5.33 -5.32
CA ASP A 90 -6.97 -4.21 -4.51
C ASP A 90 -7.21 -4.47 -3.03
N LEU A 91 -8.33 -5.08 -2.67
CA LEU A 91 -8.62 -5.43 -1.28
C LEU A 91 -7.66 -6.50 -0.75
N GLN A 92 -7.35 -7.50 -1.56
CA GLN A 92 -6.36 -8.52 -1.21
C GLN A 92 -4.98 -7.91 -0.97
N LEU A 93 -4.58 -6.98 -1.83
CA LEU A 93 -3.32 -6.24 -1.67
C LEU A 93 -3.30 -5.47 -0.36
N GLU A 94 -4.39 -4.76 -0.03
CA GLU A 94 -4.48 -3.96 1.19
C GLU A 94 -4.43 -4.82 2.45
N TYR A 95 -5.09 -5.96 2.47
CA TYR A 95 -5.03 -6.88 3.61
C TYR A 95 -3.61 -7.37 3.85
N GLN A 96 -2.91 -7.78 2.79
CA GLN A 96 -1.52 -8.23 2.88
C GLN A 96 -0.60 -7.11 3.33
N LYS A 97 -0.76 -5.93 2.75
CA LYS A 97 0.04 -4.75 3.08
C LYS A 97 -0.15 -4.34 4.54
N THR A 98 -1.40 -4.34 5.01
CA THR A 98 -1.72 -3.96 6.39
C THR A 98 -1.09 -4.92 7.39
N ASP A 99 -1.13 -6.22 7.13
CA ASP A 99 -0.49 -7.21 8.00
C ASP A 99 1.03 -6.99 8.09
N ILE A 100 1.66 -6.72 6.96
CA ILE A 100 3.11 -6.45 6.90
C ILE A 100 3.44 -5.18 7.69
N ILE A 101 2.62 -4.13 7.54
CA ILE A 101 2.80 -2.88 8.29
C ILE A 101 2.65 -3.11 9.79
N LYS A 102 1.64 -3.86 10.21
CA LYS A 102 1.41 -4.16 11.64
C LYS A 102 2.58 -4.92 12.25
N ASN A 103 3.12 -5.89 11.53
CA ASN A 103 4.30 -6.61 12.00
C ASN A 103 5.51 -5.69 12.14
N ALA A 104 5.69 -4.76 11.19
CA ALA A 104 6.76 -3.77 11.27
C ALA A 104 6.58 -2.81 12.44
N ILE A 105 5.35 -2.40 12.73
CA ILE A 105 5.03 -1.55 13.89
C ILE A 105 5.42 -2.27 15.18
N ALA A 106 5.03 -3.53 15.33
CA ALA A 106 5.34 -4.32 16.52
C ALA A 106 6.86 -4.44 16.72
N LEU A 107 7.60 -4.66 15.65
CA LEU A 107 9.06 -4.73 15.70
C LEU A 107 9.66 -3.40 16.15
N CYS A 108 9.19 -2.28 15.58
CA CYS A 108 9.66 -0.95 15.95
C CYS A 108 9.38 -0.64 17.42
N GLU A 109 8.24 -1.03 17.96
CA GLU A 109 7.93 -0.88 19.38
C GLU A 109 8.92 -1.67 20.25
N GLN A 110 9.16 -2.93 19.87
CA GLN A 110 10.11 -3.79 20.58
C GLN A 110 11.52 -3.20 20.60
N LYS A 111 11.94 -2.65 19.47
CA LYS A 111 13.27 -2.04 19.28
C LYS A 111 13.33 -0.57 19.76
N ARG A 112 12.20 -0.01 20.17
CA ARG A 112 12.07 1.37 20.65
C ARG A 112 12.40 2.40 19.55
N ASP A 113 12.18 2.06 18.28
CA ASP A 113 12.27 3.00 17.17
C ASP A 113 10.91 3.67 16.98
N PHE A 114 10.66 4.68 17.77
CA PHE A 114 9.36 5.36 17.81
C PHE A 114 9.11 6.26 16.61
N VAL A 115 10.16 6.73 15.94
CA VAL A 115 10.03 7.54 14.72
C VAL A 115 9.55 6.67 13.56
N SER A 116 10.19 5.51 13.35
CA SER A 116 9.73 4.56 12.34
C SER A 116 8.32 4.05 12.65
N ARG A 117 8.03 3.78 13.93
CA ARG A 117 6.70 3.37 14.37
C ARG A 117 5.65 4.41 13.99
N LYS A 118 5.92 5.68 14.26
CA LYS A 118 4.98 6.77 13.94
C LYS A 118 4.68 6.85 12.45
N LEU A 119 5.71 6.74 11.63
CA LEU A 119 5.54 6.70 10.17
C LEU A 119 4.66 5.52 9.75
N LEU A 120 4.97 4.32 10.27
CA LEU A 120 4.23 3.10 9.92
C LEU A 120 2.76 3.16 10.39
N VAL A 121 2.48 3.76 11.54
CA VAL A 121 1.11 3.95 12.02
C VAL A 121 0.33 4.85 11.05
N LYS A 122 0.95 5.90 10.54
CA LYS A 122 0.34 6.77 9.53
C LYS A 122 -0.04 5.99 8.28
N LEU A 123 0.87 5.14 7.80
CA LEU A 123 0.62 4.30 6.64
C LEU A 123 -0.50 3.29 6.90
N LYS A 124 -0.49 2.67 8.09
CA LYS A 124 -1.54 1.74 8.51
C LYS A 124 -2.91 2.41 8.52
N ASP A 125 -3.00 3.59 9.09
CA ASP A 125 -4.26 4.33 9.17
C ASP A 125 -4.79 4.65 7.78
N GLY A 126 -3.93 5.05 6.86
CA GLY A 126 -4.30 5.29 5.47
C GLY A 126 -4.78 4.02 4.76
N SER A 127 -4.11 2.89 5.00
CA SER A 127 -4.52 1.59 4.46
C SER A 127 -5.88 1.17 4.97
N GLU A 128 -6.14 1.33 6.26
CA GLU A 128 -7.44 0.98 6.85
C GLU A 128 -8.58 1.83 6.27
N GLU A 129 -8.33 3.10 6.04
CA GLU A 129 -9.29 4.00 5.40
C GLU A 129 -9.63 3.51 3.99
N HIS A 130 -8.62 3.12 3.23
CA HIS A 130 -8.82 2.62 1.87
C HIS A 130 -9.50 1.24 1.87
N ILE A 131 -9.17 0.38 2.83
CA ILE A 131 -9.87 -0.90 3.01
C ILE A 131 -11.36 -0.67 3.23
N ASP A 132 -11.71 0.28 4.09
CA ASP A 132 -13.11 0.61 4.35
C ASP A 132 -13.83 1.04 3.06
N TRP A 133 -13.19 1.87 2.27
CA TRP A 133 -13.75 2.28 0.98
C TRP A 133 -13.93 1.08 0.04
N LEU A 134 -12.92 0.21 -0.08
CA LEU A 134 -12.98 -0.97 -0.94
C LEU A 134 -14.08 -1.94 -0.49
N GLU A 135 -14.17 -2.21 0.80
CA GLU A 135 -15.20 -3.09 1.35
C GLU A 135 -16.61 -2.54 1.11
N THR A 136 -16.77 -1.22 1.26
CA THR A 136 -18.03 -0.55 0.98
C THR A 136 -18.42 -0.70 -0.49
N GLN A 137 -17.47 -0.53 -1.42
CA GLN A 137 -17.74 -0.72 -2.85
C GLN A 137 -18.14 -2.16 -3.17
N MET A 138 -17.46 -3.14 -2.54
CA MET A 138 -17.79 -4.55 -2.74
C MET A 138 -19.22 -4.88 -2.24
N GLU A 139 -19.60 -4.32 -1.10
CA GLU A 139 -20.96 -4.48 -0.55
C GLU A 139 -22.02 -3.88 -1.49
N LEU A 140 -21.72 -2.70 -2.06
CA LEU A 140 -22.63 -2.08 -3.04
C LEU A 140 -22.82 -2.94 -4.27
N LEU A 141 -21.72 -3.50 -4.82
CA LEU A 141 -21.80 -4.39 -5.98
C LEU A 141 -22.64 -5.64 -5.66
N THR A 142 -22.42 -6.22 -4.48
CA THR A 142 -23.20 -7.39 -4.04
C THR A 142 -24.68 -7.06 -3.94
N SER A 143 -25.03 -5.92 -3.34
CA SER A 143 -26.45 -5.51 -3.18
C SER A 143 -27.12 -5.20 -4.52
N MET A 144 -26.34 -4.83 -5.53
CA MET A 144 -26.82 -4.57 -6.89
C MET A 144 -26.89 -5.82 -7.76
N GLY A 145 -26.49 -6.97 -7.22
CA GLY A 145 -26.49 -8.24 -7.95
C GLY A 145 -25.35 -8.38 -8.96
N ILE A 146 -24.29 -7.63 -8.75
CA ILE A 146 -23.14 -7.64 -9.65
C ILE A 146 -22.00 -8.53 -9.10
#